data_5a0e497d7ece24ecf452fe18d2afe8b6
#
_entry.id   5a0e497d7ece24ecf452fe18d2afe8b6
#
_cell.length_a   1.000
_cell.length_b   1.000
_cell.length_c   1.000
_cell.angle_alpha   90.00
_cell.angle_beta   90.00
_cell.angle_gamma   90.00
#
_symmetry.space_group_name_H-M   'P 1'
#
loop_
_entity.id
_entity.type
_entity.pdbx_description
1 polymer ?
#
loop_
_entity_poly.entity_id
_entity_poly.type
_entity_poly.pdbx_seq_one_letter_code
_entity_poly.pdbx_strand_id
1 'polypeptide(L)'
;HTLRVRLTQPDLNFPNIVAHTSFGAVAREVIEAYAGSTEAHPVGTGAYRLAEWKRASRIVLTANPAYRGFTWNFAGNPGDRRDETLIAAMKGKRMPQVGRVEVSIVEEFQSQWLAFRQKQSDLLNLPSAFRTEAFEPDGALKPALADELVSVYAFVEPEIIYAFFNLRDPVVGGFAREKVALRRAMILGYRVDEDIDVIRKGMAVAAEMPGPPGVVGHDPGYRSLNQRNPELANRLLDRFGYRKGPDGYRRTPDDKPLVVRETHTVQGHPIA
;
A
#
# COMPACT_ATOMS: atom_id res chain seq x y z
N HIS A 1 25.06 -26.68 -10.52
CA HIS A 1 24.22 -26.19 -11.62
C HIS A 1 24.23 -24.66 -11.58
N THR A 2 24.45 -24.03 -12.74
CA THR A 2 24.57 -22.57 -12.86
C THR A 2 23.52 -22.07 -13.84
N LEU A 3 22.69 -21.10 -13.44
CA LEU A 3 21.86 -20.34 -14.33
C LEU A 3 22.63 -19.11 -14.84
N ARG A 4 22.70 -18.94 -16.16
CA ARG A 4 23.30 -17.76 -16.79
C ARG A 4 22.22 -17.00 -17.54
N VAL A 5 22.04 -15.73 -17.20
CA VAL A 5 21.15 -14.82 -17.89
C VAL A 5 21.99 -13.83 -18.70
N ARG A 6 21.66 -13.67 -19.97
CA ARG A 6 22.28 -12.69 -20.88
C ARG A 6 21.24 -11.62 -21.20
N LEU A 7 21.54 -10.39 -20.85
CA LEU A 7 20.71 -9.22 -21.17
C LEU A 7 21.10 -8.66 -22.53
N THR A 8 20.14 -8.10 -23.24
CA THR A 8 20.36 -7.41 -24.52
C THR A 8 21.06 -6.05 -24.34
N GLN A 9 20.86 -5.45 -23.15
CA GLN A 9 21.55 -4.23 -22.73
C GLN A 9 21.81 -4.29 -21.21
N PRO A 10 22.82 -3.59 -20.69
CA PRO A 10 23.06 -3.53 -19.24
C PRO A 10 21.85 -2.96 -18.49
N ASP A 11 21.47 -3.63 -17.40
CA ASP A 11 20.44 -3.17 -16.46
C ASP A 11 20.92 -3.38 -15.03
N LEU A 12 21.23 -2.29 -14.33
CA LEU A 12 21.70 -2.33 -12.94
C LEU A 12 20.61 -2.78 -11.97
N ASN A 13 19.33 -2.68 -12.34
CA ASN A 13 18.22 -3.12 -11.54
C ASN A 13 17.88 -4.61 -11.74
N PHE A 14 18.47 -5.29 -12.71
CA PHE A 14 18.17 -6.68 -13.00
C PHE A 14 18.23 -7.61 -11.78
N PRO A 15 19.21 -7.52 -10.87
CA PRO A 15 19.21 -8.33 -9.66
C PRO A 15 17.98 -8.11 -8.77
N ASN A 16 17.51 -6.85 -8.66
CA ASN A 16 16.31 -6.52 -7.88
C ASN A 16 15.04 -7.03 -8.56
N ILE A 17 14.98 -6.95 -9.89
CA ILE A 17 13.86 -7.46 -10.68
C ILE A 17 13.69 -8.97 -10.47
N VAL A 18 14.77 -9.75 -10.59
CA VAL A 18 14.71 -11.22 -10.42
C VAL A 18 14.56 -11.66 -8.96
N ALA A 19 14.78 -10.77 -8.01
CA ALA A 19 14.49 -11.02 -6.59
C ALA A 19 13.00 -10.93 -6.26
N HIS A 20 12.18 -10.39 -7.16
CA HIS A 20 10.73 -10.35 -6.98
C HIS A 20 10.14 -11.76 -7.00
N THR A 21 9.13 -12.00 -6.18
CA THR A 21 8.50 -13.33 -5.99
C THR A 21 7.97 -13.95 -7.29
N SER A 22 7.59 -13.14 -8.28
CA SER A 22 7.14 -13.61 -9.60
C SER A 22 8.23 -14.36 -10.40
N PHE A 23 9.49 -14.23 -10.02
CA PHE A 23 10.62 -14.95 -10.64
C PHE A 23 11.05 -16.18 -9.84
N GLY A 24 10.24 -16.59 -8.87
CA GLY A 24 10.49 -17.82 -8.12
C GLY A 24 10.57 -19.03 -9.03
N ALA A 25 11.54 -19.93 -8.78
CA ALA A 25 11.64 -21.17 -9.52
C ALA A 25 10.43 -22.07 -9.23
N VAL A 26 9.82 -22.60 -10.28
CA VAL A 26 8.72 -23.55 -10.20
C VAL A 26 9.19 -24.94 -10.66
N ALA A 27 8.61 -25.98 -10.06
CA ALA A 27 8.93 -27.35 -10.43
C ALA A 27 8.27 -27.69 -11.78
N ARG A 28 9.09 -28.13 -12.74
CA ARG A 28 8.61 -28.51 -14.08
C ARG A 28 7.56 -29.63 -14.01
N GLU A 29 7.77 -30.59 -13.14
CA GLU A 29 6.89 -31.73 -12.92
C GLU A 29 5.49 -31.31 -12.47
N VAL A 30 5.40 -30.22 -11.70
CA VAL A 30 4.10 -29.64 -11.30
C VAL A 30 3.38 -29.00 -12.48
N ILE A 31 4.11 -28.29 -13.33
CA ILE A 31 3.53 -27.69 -14.54
C ILE A 31 3.02 -28.76 -15.48
N GLU A 32 3.79 -29.85 -15.67
CA GLU A 32 3.41 -30.96 -16.56
C GLU A 32 2.25 -31.78 -15.99
N ALA A 33 2.21 -32.00 -14.66
CA ALA A 33 1.15 -32.78 -14.02
C ALA A 33 -0.17 -32.03 -13.84
N TYR A 34 -0.11 -30.71 -13.62
CA TYR A 34 -1.26 -29.89 -13.22
C TYR A 34 -1.49 -28.69 -14.16
N ALA A 35 -1.24 -28.86 -15.46
CA ALA A 35 -1.47 -27.81 -16.45
C ALA A 35 -2.87 -27.19 -16.31
N GLY A 36 -2.96 -25.87 -16.04
CA GLY A 36 -4.22 -25.15 -15.83
C GLY A 36 -4.74 -25.10 -14.38
N SER A 37 -4.03 -25.74 -13.40
CA SER A 37 -4.36 -25.65 -11.98
C SER A 37 -3.12 -25.70 -11.07
N THR A 38 -1.99 -25.23 -11.55
CA THR A 38 -0.69 -25.25 -10.84
C THR A 38 -0.71 -24.44 -9.56
N GLU A 39 -1.58 -23.43 -9.48
CA GLU A 39 -1.77 -22.58 -8.31
C GLU A 39 -2.29 -23.34 -7.07
N ALA A 40 -3.02 -24.45 -7.29
CA ALA A 40 -3.52 -25.31 -6.22
C ALA A 40 -2.46 -26.33 -5.73
N HIS A 41 -1.36 -26.49 -6.47
CA HIS A 41 -0.32 -27.47 -6.22
C HIS A 41 1.10 -26.84 -6.14
N PRO A 42 1.30 -25.75 -5.36
CA PRO A 42 2.59 -25.08 -5.30
C PRO A 42 3.64 -26.00 -4.66
N VAL A 43 4.76 -26.19 -5.34
CA VAL A 43 5.96 -26.87 -4.82
C VAL A 43 7.11 -25.90 -4.85
N GLY A 44 7.75 -25.73 -3.73
CA GLY A 44 8.85 -24.79 -3.59
C GLY A 44 9.81 -25.17 -2.45
N THR A 45 10.87 -24.38 -2.32
CA THR A 45 11.89 -24.54 -1.29
C THR A 45 11.67 -23.66 -0.06
N GLY A 46 10.47 -23.06 0.05
CA GLY A 46 10.10 -22.13 1.10
C GLY A 46 9.87 -22.78 2.47
N ALA A 47 9.68 -21.93 3.47
CA ALA A 47 9.50 -22.34 4.87
C ALA A 47 8.18 -23.07 5.12
N TYR A 48 7.20 -22.90 4.26
CA TYR A 48 5.87 -23.49 4.39
C TYR A 48 5.46 -24.23 3.13
N ARG A 49 4.51 -25.17 3.32
CA ARG A 49 3.80 -25.88 2.25
C ARG A 49 2.31 -25.59 2.36
N LEU A 50 1.64 -25.48 1.21
CA LEU A 50 0.19 -25.39 1.14
C LEU A 50 -0.41 -26.73 1.62
N ALA A 51 -1.18 -26.70 2.70
CA ALA A 51 -1.88 -27.86 3.23
C ALA A 51 -3.36 -27.87 2.79
N GLU A 52 -3.96 -26.69 2.68
CA GLU A 52 -5.35 -26.54 2.25
C GLU A 52 -5.54 -25.20 1.57
N TRP A 53 -6.34 -25.17 0.50
CA TRP A 53 -6.83 -23.95 -0.12
C TRP A 53 -8.31 -24.09 -0.47
N LYS A 54 -9.15 -23.37 0.25
CA LYS A 54 -10.56 -23.19 -0.07
C LYS A 54 -10.75 -21.79 -0.63
N ARG A 55 -11.02 -21.68 -1.93
CA ARG A 55 -11.20 -20.37 -2.60
C ARG A 55 -12.22 -19.50 -1.85
N ALA A 56 -11.94 -18.22 -1.75
CA ALA A 56 -12.75 -17.21 -1.03
C ALA A 56 -13.07 -17.55 0.44
N SER A 57 -12.34 -18.46 1.07
CA SER A 57 -12.60 -18.88 2.45
C SER A 57 -11.33 -19.00 3.28
N ARG A 58 -10.43 -19.95 2.94
CA ARG A 58 -9.30 -20.25 3.82
C ARG A 58 -8.09 -20.77 3.07
N ILE A 59 -6.90 -20.36 3.53
CA ILE A 59 -5.62 -20.96 3.15
C ILE A 59 -4.94 -21.48 4.42
N VAL A 60 -4.44 -22.70 4.36
CA VAL A 60 -3.68 -23.31 5.48
C VAL A 60 -2.28 -23.65 4.97
N LEU A 61 -1.29 -23.13 5.68
CA LEU A 61 0.11 -23.40 5.44
C LEU A 61 0.68 -24.16 6.64
N THR A 62 1.50 -25.17 6.37
CA THR A 62 2.24 -25.93 7.40
C THR A 62 3.73 -25.82 7.18
N ALA A 63 4.52 -25.83 8.27
CA ALA A 63 5.97 -25.78 8.16
C ALA A 63 6.50 -26.89 7.26
N ASN A 64 7.43 -26.55 6.37
CA ASN A 64 8.07 -27.47 5.47
C ASN A 64 9.24 -28.17 6.19
N PRO A 65 9.18 -29.48 6.49
CA PRO A 65 10.25 -30.18 7.19
C PRO A 65 11.56 -30.25 6.38
N ALA A 66 11.47 -30.11 5.05
CA ALA A 66 12.65 -30.09 4.18
C ALA A 66 13.23 -28.67 3.99
N TYR A 67 12.65 -27.66 4.64
CA TYR A 67 13.18 -26.31 4.53
C TYR A 67 14.55 -26.21 5.16
N ARG A 68 15.53 -25.65 4.42
CA ARG A 68 16.91 -25.46 4.90
C ARG A 68 16.99 -24.64 6.19
N GLY A 69 16.00 -23.74 6.42
CA GLY A 69 16.00 -22.81 7.53
C GLY A 69 17.07 -21.72 7.41
N PHE A 70 17.01 -20.77 8.31
CA PHE A 70 18.09 -19.83 8.59
C PHE A 70 18.05 -19.46 10.07
N THR A 71 19.17 -19.02 10.60
CA THR A 71 19.26 -18.49 11.96
C THR A 71 18.99 -16.99 11.92
N TRP A 72 18.06 -16.53 12.75
CA TRP A 72 17.76 -15.12 12.85
C TRP A 72 18.98 -14.34 13.37
N ASN A 73 19.48 -13.43 12.56
CA ASN A 73 20.64 -12.59 12.89
C ASN A 73 20.54 -11.24 12.15
N PHE A 74 19.40 -10.57 12.27
CA PHE A 74 19.16 -9.27 11.66
C PHE A 74 19.47 -8.16 12.66
N ALA A 75 19.93 -7.01 12.16
CA ALA A 75 20.04 -5.78 12.91
C ALA A 75 18.74 -4.98 12.75
N GLY A 76 18.36 -4.24 13.78
CA GLY A 76 17.25 -3.28 13.75
C GLY A 76 17.73 -1.87 13.56
N ASN A 77 16.80 -0.93 13.73
CA ASN A 77 17.12 0.48 13.69
C ASN A 77 17.84 0.90 14.97
N PRO A 78 19.05 1.48 14.89
CA PRO A 78 19.79 1.89 16.07
C PRO A 78 18.99 2.88 16.92
N GLY A 79 18.86 2.61 18.23
CA GLY A 79 18.13 3.46 19.18
C GLY A 79 16.63 3.23 19.24
N ASP A 80 16.08 2.31 18.45
CA ASP A 80 14.69 1.87 18.59
C ASP A 80 14.61 0.73 19.62
N ARG A 81 14.14 1.06 20.83
CA ARG A 81 14.01 0.08 21.94
C ARG A 81 13.12 -1.11 21.61
N ARG A 82 12.17 -0.93 20.73
CA ARG A 82 11.25 -1.98 20.32
C ARG A 82 11.96 -2.97 19.42
N ASP A 83 12.70 -2.49 18.43
CA ASP A 83 13.54 -3.30 17.57
C ASP A 83 14.58 -4.05 18.40
N GLU A 84 15.27 -3.39 19.34
CA GLU A 84 16.24 -4.00 20.24
C GLU A 84 15.65 -5.15 21.03
N THR A 85 14.45 -4.99 21.58
CA THR A 85 13.74 -6.04 22.34
C THR A 85 13.38 -7.25 21.47
N LEU A 86 12.84 -7.00 20.27
CA LEU A 86 12.48 -8.06 19.32
C LEU A 86 13.71 -8.81 18.83
N ILE A 87 14.78 -8.09 18.50
CA ILE A 87 16.05 -8.69 18.05
C ILE A 87 16.64 -9.54 19.14
N ALA A 88 16.71 -9.05 20.38
CA ALA A 88 17.20 -9.84 21.51
C ALA A 88 16.39 -11.11 21.70
N ALA A 89 15.07 -11.04 21.58
CA ALA A 89 14.18 -12.18 21.71
C ALA A 89 14.33 -13.21 20.58
N MET A 90 14.71 -12.77 19.38
CA MET A 90 14.77 -13.63 18.18
C MET A 90 16.17 -14.10 17.81
N LYS A 91 17.22 -13.41 18.29
CA LYS A 91 18.60 -13.69 17.95
C LYS A 91 18.98 -15.16 18.22
N GLY A 92 19.57 -15.78 17.22
CA GLY A 92 20.00 -17.18 17.31
C GLY A 92 18.88 -18.21 17.12
N LYS A 93 17.62 -17.82 17.05
CA LYS A 93 16.53 -18.77 16.77
C LYS A 93 16.54 -19.22 15.31
N ARG A 94 16.28 -20.51 15.11
CA ARG A 94 16.11 -21.08 13.77
C ARG A 94 14.70 -20.82 13.25
N MET A 95 14.59 -20.33 12.04
CA MET A 95 13.32 -20.02 11.40
C MET A 95 12.84 -21.16 10.47
N PRO A 96 11.52 -21.39 10.34
CA PRO A 96 10.43 -20.68 10.98
C PRO A 96 10.19 -21.12 12.44
N GLN A 97 9.61 -20.22 13.25
CA GLN A 97 9.18 -20.51 14.63
C GLN A 97 7.70 -20.93 14.70
N VAL A 98 6.91 -20.57 13.70
CA VAL A 98 5.48 -20.90 13.61
C VAL A 98 5.33 -22.15 12.76
N GLY A 99 4.64 -23.17 13.30
CA GLY A 99 4.46 -24.46 12.61
C GLY A 99 3.28 -24.49 11.63
N ARG A 100 2.26 -23.66 11.87
CA ARG A 100 1.04 -23.60 11.08
C ARG A 100 0.54 -22.16 10.98
N VAL A 101 0.14 -21.75 9.78
CA VAL A 101 -0.47 -20.45 9.50
C VAL A 101 -1.82 -20.70 8.84
N GLU A 102 -2.87 -20.10 9.36
CA GLU A 102 -4.21 -20.10 8.77
C GLU A 102 -4.57 -18.69 8.34
N VAL A 103 -4.92 -18.52 7.08
CA VAL A 103 -5.39 -17.25 6.52
C VAL A 103 -6.87 -17.40 6.24
N SER A 104 -7.69 -16.66 6.97
CA SER A 104 -9.13 -16.55 6.73
C SER A 104 -9.40 -15.42 5.75
N ILE A 105 -10.14 -15.70 4.70
CA ILE A 105 -10.55 -14.69 3.72
C ILE A 105 -11.86 -14.09 4.24
N VAL A 106 -11.79 -12.87 4.71
CA VAL A 106 -12.94 -12.11 5.24
C VAL A 106 -12.96 -10.77 4.52
N GLU A 107 -13.96 -10.52 3.70
CA GLU A 107 -14.02 -9.31 2.85
C GLU A 107 -14.37 -8.06 3.65
N GLU A 108 -15.26 -8.19 4.63
CA GLU A 108 -15.79 -7.07 5.40
C GLU A 108 -14.86 -6.67 6.55
N PHE A 109 -14.39 -5.44 6.54
CA PHE A 109 -13.47 -4.90 7.55
C PHE A 109 -14.03 -4.98 8.97
N GLN A 110 -15.33 -4.75 9.16
CA GLN A 110 -15.93 -4.87 10.47
C GLN A 110 -15.90 -6.31 10.99
N SER A 111 -16.12 -7.28 10.13
CA SER A 111 -16.02 -8.69 10.48
C SER A 111 -14.60 -9.10 10.83
N GLN A 112 -13.59 -8.57 10.12
CA GLN A 112 -12.18 -8.76 10.47
C GLN A 112 -11.85 -8.19 11.84
N TRP A 113 -12.31 -6.95 12.13
CA TRP A 113 -12.11 -6.30 13.42
C TRP A 113 -12.77 -7.08 14.56
N LEU A 114 -14.01 -7.54 14.39
CA LEU A 114 -14.72 -8.34 15.39
C LEU A 114 -14.04 -9.68 15.63
N ALA A 115 -13.59 -10.38 14.58
CA ALA A 115 -12.85 -11.64 14.71
C ALA A 115 -11.54 -11.46 15.51
N PHE A 116 -10.81 -10.37 15.26
CA PHE A 116 -9.62 -10.02 16.03
C PHE A 116 -9.98 -9.74 17.50
N ARG A 117 -11.01 -8.94 17.77
CA ARG A 117 -11.49 -8.64 19.14
C ARG A 117 -11.96 -9.88 19.88
N GLN A 118 -12.47 -10.87 19.18
CA GLN A 118 -12.91 -12.17 19.74
C GLN A 118 -11.76 -13.19 19.82
N LYS A 119 -10.50 -12.78 19.52
CA LYS A 119 -9.33 -13.67 19.55
C LYS A 119 -9.41 -14.85 18.56
N GLN A 120 -10.17 -14.67 17.49
CA GLN A 120 -10.25 -15.63 16.38
C GLN A 120 -9.15 -15.40 15.33
N SER A 121 -8.43 -14.29 15.43
CA SER A 121 -7.28 -13.94 14.58
C SER A 121 -6.17 -13.37 15.46
N ASP A 122 -4.95 -13.84 15.24
CA ASP A 122 -3.75 -13.39 15.94
C ASP A 122 -3.16 -12.11 15.33
N LEU A 123 -3.47 -11.83 14.08
CA LEU A 123 -2.95 -10.69 13.32
C LEU A 123 -4.07 -10.00 12.55
N LEU A 124 -4.08 -8.67 12.60
CA LEU A 124 -4.97 -7.83 11.82
C LEU A 124 -4.20 -6.65 11.22
N ASN A 125 -4.33 -6.44 9.93
CA ASN A 125 -4.01 -5.15 9.32
C ASN A 125 -5.16 -4.20 9.63
N LEU A 126 -4.93 -3.23 10.54
CA LEU A 126 -5.99 -2.37 11.05
C LEU A 126 -6.49 -1.43 9.94
N PRO A 127 -7.75 -1.52 9.50
CA PRO A 127 -8.31 -0.55 8.57
C PRO A 127 -8.43 0.82 9.23
N SER A 128 -8.19 1.90 8.48
CA SER A 128 -8.22 3.27 9.00
C SER A 128 -9.56 3.63 9.68
N ALA A 129 -10.67 3.05 9.23
CA ALA A 129 -11.99 3.24 9.83
C ALA A 129 -12.03 2.88 11.32
N PHE A 130 -11.23 1.90 11.75
CA PHE A 130 -11.20 1.42 13.15
C PHE A 130 -10.08 2.03 13.99
N ARG A 131 -9.34 2.99 13.45
CA ARG A 131 -8.26 3.63 14.21
C ARG A 131 -8.75 4.23 15.52
N THR A 132 -9.87 4.93 15.52
CA THR A 132 -10.46 5.55 16.71
C THR A 132 -11.04 4.55 17.72
N GLU A 133 -11.27 3.31 17.29
CA GLU A 133 -11.65 2.21 18.19
C GLU A 133 -10.44 1.56 18.85
N ALA A 134 -9.29 1.59 18.18
CA ALA A 134 -8.05 0.98 18.66
C ALA A 134 -7.16 1.97 19.44
N PHE A 135 -7.16 3.24 19.08
CA PHE A 135 -6.24 4.24 19.64
C PHE A 135 -6.96 5.41 20.28
N GLU A 136 -6.30 6.01 21.26
CA GLU A 136 -6.63 7.30 21.84
C GLU A 136 -6.21 8.44 20.88
N PRO A 137 -6.70 9.68 21.09
CA PRO A 137 -6.35 10.83 20.24
C PRO A 137 -4.84 11.12 20.16
N ASP A 138 -4.10 10.81 21.22
CA ASP A 138 -2.64 10.97 21.30
C ASP A 138 -1.86 9.85 20.59
N GLY A 139 -2.55 8.86 20.04
CA GLY A 139 -1.96 7.71 19.32
C GLY A 139 -1.59 6.54 20.23
N ALA A 140 -1.83 6.60 21.52
CA ALA A 140 -1.66 5.46 22.43
C ALA A 140 -2.72 4.39 22.14
N LEU A 141 -2.34 3.11 22.31
CA LEU A 141 -3.29 2.01 22.25
C LEU A 141 -4.28 2.12 23.42
N LYS A 142 -5.57 1.95 23.16
CA LYS A 142 -6.58 1.98 24.22
C LYS A 142 -6.29 0.94 25.30
N PRO A 143 -6.52 1.28 26.61
CA PRO A 143 -6.21 0.41 27.73
C PRO A 143 -6.81 -1.00 27.56
N ALA A 144 -8.03 -1.10 27.10
CA ALA A 144 -8.71 -2.41 26.88
C ALA A 144 -7.98 -3.33 25.89
N LEU A 145 -7.21 -2.78 24.94
CA LEU A 145 -6.38 -3.56 24.02
C LEU A 145 -4.97 -3.79 24.58
N ALA A 146 -4.42 -2.82 25.28
CA ALA A 146 -3.12 -2.94 25.93
C ALA A 146 -3.13 -4.02 27.01
N ASP A 147 -4.19 -4.09 27.79
CA ASP A 147 -4.40 -5.10 28.86
C ASP A 147 -4.55 -6.52 28.28
N GLU A 148 -4.98 -6.64 27.02
CA GLU A 148 -5.07 -7.91 26.28
C GLU A 148 -3.75 -8.32 25.61
N LEU A 149 -2.63 -7.66 25.91
CA LEU A 149 -1.30 -7.87 25.34
C LEU A 149 -1.22 -7.67 23.80
N VAL A 150 -2.10 -6.83 23.27
CA VAL A 150 -2.07 -6.46 21.86
C VAL A 150 -0.85 -5.58 21.59
N SER A 151 -0.05 -5.95 20.60
CA SER A 151 1.08 -5.16 20.12
C SER A 151 0.77 -4.54 18.78
N VAL A 152 1.18 -3.28 18.59
CA VAL A 152 0.98 -2.55 17.33
C VAL A 152 2.32 -2.30 16.66
N TYR A 153 2.37 -2.58 15.36
CA TYR A 153 3.50 -2.27 14.49
C TYR A 153 3.03 -1.31 13.41
N ALA A 154 3.52 -0.07 13.46
CA ALA A 154 3.23 0.95 12.48
C ALA A 154 4.50 1.28 11.70
N PHE A 155 4.41 1.28 10.39
CA PHE A 155 5.49 1.66 9.48
C PHE A 155 4.90 2.31 8.23
N VAL A 156 5.70 3.12 7.56
CA VAL A 156 5.30 3.69 6.27
C VAL A 156 5.55 2.63 5.20
N GLU A 157 4.48 2.18 4.56
CA GLU A 157 4.58 1.23 3.45
C GLU A 157 5.23 1.90 2.22
N PRO A 158 6.00 1.15 1.42
CA PRO A 158 6.59 1.65 0.17
C PRO A 158 5.52 1.75 -0.93
N GLU A 159 4.39 2.33 -0.60
CA GLU A 159 3.24 2.51 -1.45
C GLU A 159 2.88 4.00 -1.55
N ILE A 160 2.40 4.43 -2.70
CA ILE A 160 1.88 5.78 -2.91
C ILE A 160 0.46 5.72 -3.45
N ILE A 161 -0.43 6.48 -2.82
CA ILE A 161 -1.79 6.70 -3.31
C ILE A 161 -1.85 8.07 -3.96
N TYR A 162 -2.29 8.12 -5.18
CA TYR A 162 -2.30 9.35 -5.96
C TYR A 162 -3.54 9.44 -6.86
N ALA A 163 -3.94 10.67 -7.18
CA ALA A 163 -4.90 10.97 -8.23
C ALA A 163 -4.18 11.44 -9.49
N PHE A 164 -4.69 11.10 -10.65
CA PHE A 164 -4.16 11.54 -11.93
C PHE A 164 -5.27 12.04 -12.85
N PHE A 165 -4.91 12.87 -13.82
CA PHE A 165 -5.85 13.39 -14.80
C PHE A 165 -5.84 12.54 -16.06
N ASN A 166 -7.03 12.17 -16.53
CA ASN A 166 -7.16 11.58 -17.86
C ASN A 166 -6.90 12.66 -18.93
N LEU A 167 -5.74 12.59 -19.57
CA LEU A 167 -5.35 13.57 -20.59
C LEU A 167 -6.17 13.51 -21.90
N ARG A 168 -7.04 12.49 -22.04
CA ARG A 168 -8.00 12.38 -23.15
C ARG A 168 -9.38 12.95 -22.81
N ASP A 169 -9.61 13.31 -21.55
CA ASP A 169 -10.88 13.90 -21.12
C ASP A 169 -11.09 15.29 -21.76
N PRO A 170 -12.29 15.60 -22.27
CA PRO A 170 -12.53 16.88 -22.95
C PRO A 170 -12.46 18.09 -22.02
N VAL A 171 -12.67 17.93 -20.70
CA VAL A 171 -12.65 19.02 -19.73
C VAL A 171 -11.27 19.23 -19.16
N VAL A 172 -10.69 18.21 -18.53
CA VAL A 172 -9.39 18.30 -17.84
C VAL A 172 -8.20 17.90 -18.70
N GLY A 173 -8.40 17.21 -19.82
CA GLY A 173 -7.37 16.67 -20.67
C GLY A 173 -6.76 17.68 -21.65
N GLY A 174 -5.77 17.22 -22.44
CA GLY A 174 -5.04 18.02 -23.43
C GLY A 174 -3.95 18.90 -22.83
N PHE A 175 -3.21 19.58 -23.73
CA PHE A 175 -2.02 20.39 -23.38
C PHE A 175 -2.23 21.90 -23.65
N ALA A 176 -3.43 22.33 -24.01
CA ALA A 176 -3.77 23.73 -24.13
C ALA A 176 -3.57 24.45 -22.77
N ARG A 177 -3.13 25.71 -22.82
CA ARG A 177 -2.69 26.43 -21.62
C ARG A 177 -3.77 26.53 -20.55
N GLU A 178 -5.00 26.74 -20.94
CA GLU A 178 -6.17 26.77 -20.03
C GLU A 178 -6.42 25.42 -19.36
N LYS A 179 -6.20 24.31 -20.07
CA LYS A 179 -6.34 22.95 -19.51
C LYS A 179 -5.23 22.64 -18.50
N VAL A 180 -4.01 23.04 -18.81
CA VAL A 180 -2.88 22.93 -17.86
C VAL A 180 -3.14 23.78 -16.62
N ALA A 181 -3.65 25.02 -16.81
CA ALA A 181 -3.99 25.90 -15.69
C ALA A 181 -5.10 25.31 -14.81
N LEU A 182 -6.11 24.70 -15.41
CA LEU A 182 -7.20 24.02 -14.70
C LEU A 182 -6.65 22.89 -13.80
N ARG A 183 -5.88 21.95 -14.37
CA ARG A 183 -5.28 20.85 -13.60
C ARG A 183 -4.39 21.36 -12.48
N ARG A 184 -3.54 22.37 -12.78
CA ARG A 184 -2.68 22.98 -11.76
C ARG A 184 -3.47 23.64 -10.64
N ALA A 185 -4.56 24.33 -10.98
CA ALA A 185 -5.42 24.95 -9.98
C ALA A 185 -6.12 23.91 -9.10
N MET A 186 -6.54 22.77 -9.67
CA MET A 186 -7.12 21.67 -8.91
C MET A 186 -6.10 21.10 -7.90
N ILE A 187 -4.86 20.86 -8.33
CA ILE A 187 -3.78 20.38 -7.44
C ILE A 187 -3.51 21.38 -6.31
N LEU A 188 -3.40 22.68 -6.64
CA LEU A 188 -3.15 23.73 -5.65
C LEU A 188 -4.34 23.94 -4.67
N GLY A 189 -5.53 23.53 -5.05
CA GLY A 189 -6.73 23.59 -4.22
C GLY A 189 -6.89 22.36 -3.31
N TYR A 190 -6.21 21.25 -3.59
CA TYR A 190 -6.40 20.01 -2.87
C TYR A 190 -5.86 20.09 -1.43
N ARG A 191 -6.57 19.47 -0.51
CA ARG A 191 -6.27 19.48 0.93
C ARG A 191 -5.75 18.11 1.37
N VAL A 192 -4.45 17.88 1.15
CA VAL A 192 -3.80 16.61 1.53
C VAL A 192 -3.86 16.39 3.04
N ASP A 193 -3.69 17.45 3.82
CA ASP A 193 -3.82 17.45 5.29
C ASP A 193 -5.18 16.92 5.74
N GLU A 194 -6.26 17.43 5.15
CA GLU A 194 -7.62 17.00 5.48
C GLU A 194 -7.92 15.56 5.04
N ASP A 195 -7.40 15.15 3.86
CA ASP A 195 -7.50 13.75 3.42
C ASP A 195 -6.83 12.81 4.42
N ILE A 196 -5.63 13.16 4.88
CA ILE A 196 -4.90 12.36 5.88
C ILE A 196 -5.66 12.33 7.21
N ASP A 197 -6.11 13.46 7.71
CA ASP A 197 -6.72 13.55 9.03
C ASP A 197 -8.13 12.97 9.07
N VAL A 198 -8.97 13.32 8.08
CA VAL A 198 -10.40 12.98 8.10
C VAL A 198 -10.66 11.60 7.49
N ILE A 199 -10.08 11.33 6.32
CA ILE A 199 -10.37 10.09 5.57
C ILE A 199 -9.46 8.96 6.06
N ARG A 200 -8.15 9.23 6.17
CA ARG A 200 -7.16 8.20 6.57
C ARG A 200 -6.93 8.15 8.08
N LYS A 201 -7.60 8.99 8.85
CA LYS A 201 -7.48 9.02 10.32
C LYS A 201 -6.04 9.12 10.82
N GLY A 202 -5.19 9.87 10.11
CA GLY A 202 -3.77 10.01 10.43
C GLY A 202 -2.90 8.79 10.08
N MET A 203 -3.42 7.81 9.33
CA MET A 203 -2.68 6.60 8.93
C MET A 203 -2.03 6.75 7.54
N ALA A 204 -1.53 7.93 7.24
CA ALA A 204 -0.76 8.20 6.03
C ALA A 204 0.20 9.37 6.27
N VAL A 205 1.19 9.51 5.40
CA VAL A 205 2.08 10.66 5.34
C VAL A 205 1.94 11.35 3.98
N ALA A 206 2.06 12.68 3.95
CA ALA A 206 1.99 13.42 2.71
C ALA A 206 3.15 13.02 1.78
N ALA A 207 2.85 12.70 0.53
CA ALA A 207 3.84 12.37 -0.47
C ALA A 207 4.30 13.65 -1.20
N GLU A 208 5.58 13.97 -1.08
CA GLU A 208 6.20 15.09 -1.80
C GLU A 208 6.70 14.70 -3.20
N MET A 209 6.93 13.40 -3.43
CA MET A 209 7.45 12.85 -4.68
C MET A 209 6.88 11.45 -4.95
N PRO A 210 6.98 10.94 -6.19
CA PRO A 210 6.47 9.61 -6.54
C PRO A 210 7.16 8.44 -5.83
N GLY A 211 8.41 8.62 -5.38
CA GLY A 211 9.13 7.60 -4.61
C GLY A 211 8.85 7.75 -3.12
N PRO A 212 8.10 6.83 -2.47
CA PRO A 212 7.80 6.93 -1.05
C PRO A 212 9.05 6.69 -0.17
N PRO A 213 9.01 7.04 1.13
CA PRO A 213 10.08 6.71 2.06
C PRO A 213 10.45 5.22 2.04
N GLY A 214 11.75 4.92 2.14
CA GLY A 214 12.27 3.54 2.12
C GLY A 214 12.50 2.97 0.71
N VAL A 215 12.11 3.67 -0.36
CA VAL A 215 12.34 3.26 -1.75
C VAL A 215 13.60 3.93 -2.28
N VAL A 216 14.37 3.19 -3.07
CA VAL A 216 15.58 3.73 -3.74
C VAL A 216 15.19 4.92 -4.63
N GLY A 217 15.90 6.04 -4.45
CA GLY A 217 15.61 7.29 -5.14
C GLY A 217 14.69 8.24 -4.37
N HIS A 218 14.23 7.86 -3.17
CA HIS A 218 13.56 8.79 -2.27
C HIS A 218 14.53 9.88 -1.79
N ASP A 219 14.13 11.13 -1.93
CA ASP A 219 14.87 12.29 -1.43
C ASP A 219 14.06 12.97 -0.32
N PRO A 220 14.45 12.83 0.95
CA PRO A 220 13.74 13.44 2.08
C PRO A 220 13.84 14.97 2.09
N GLY A 221 14.78 15.55 1.33
CA GLY A 221 14.93 16.99 1.15
C GLY A 221 14.05 17.58 0.05
N TYR A 222 13.51 16.74 -0.83
CA TYR A 222 12.66 17.22 -1.93
C TYR A 222 11.37 17.84 -1.40
N ARG A 223 10.96 18.95 -2.01
CA ARG A 223 9.67 19.61 -1.75
C ARG A 223 8.96 19.84 -3.07
N SER A 224 7.76 19.33 -3.17
CA SER A 224 6.90 19.50 -4.34
C SER A 224 6.52 20.98 -4.53
N LEU A 225 6.46 21.41 -5.78
CA LEU A 225 5.87 22.71 -6.15
C LEU A 225 4.33 22.71 -6.06
N ASN A 226 3.73 21.56 -5.78
CA ASN A 226 2.28 21.37 -5.70
C ASN A 226 1.74 21.62 -4.28
N GLN A 227 2.35 22.53 -3.54
CA GLN A 227 1.87 22.95 -2.23
C GLN A 227 0.53 23.66 -2.34
N ARG A 228 -0.37 23.40 -1.38
CA ARG A 228 -1.69 24.02 -1.34
C ARG A 228 -1.59 25.54 -1.38
N ASN A 229 -2.23 26.16 -2.36
CA ASN A 229 -2.31 27.59 -2.54
C ASN A 229 -3.62 27.99 -3.25
N PRO A 230 -4.73 28.14 -2.51
CA PRO A 230 -6.03 28.47 -3.09
C PRO A 230 -6.06 29.81 -3.80
N GLU A 231 -5.27 30.79 -3.34
CA GLU A 231 -5.20 32.11 -3.98
C GLU A 231 -4.57 32.00 -5.38
N LEU A 232 -3.45 31.28 -5.48
CA LEU A 232 -2.81 31.04 -6.77
C LEU A 232 -3.70 30.21 -7.68
N ALA A 233 -4.41 29.21 -7.16
CA ALA A 233 -5.39 28.42 -7.89
C ALA A 233 -6.48 29.31 -8.50
N ASN A 234 -7.07 30.21 -7.70
CA ASN A 234 -8.08 31.14 -8.18
C ASN A 234 -7.54 32.10 -9.23
N ARG A 235 -6.36 32.69 -9.00
CA ARG A 235 -5.73 33.58 -10.00
C ARG A 235 -5.43 32.88 -11.33
N LEU A 236 -5.00 31.61 -11.28
CA LEU A 236 -4.79 30.81 -12.49
C LEU A 236 -6.11 30.62 -13.24
N LEU A 237 -7.17 30.23 -12.57
CA LEU A 237 -8.48 30.03 -13.18
C LEU A 237 -9.02 31.31 -13.79
N ASP A 238 -8.96 32.44 -13.06
CA ASP A 238 -9.42 33.74 -13.55
C ASP A 238 -8.63 34.19 -14.80
N ARG A 239 -7.28 34.04 -14.77
CA ARG A 239 -6.41 34.40 -15.89
C ARG A 239 -6.71 33.63 -17.16
N PHE A 240 -7.11 32.37 -17.04
CA PHE A 240 -7.38 31.49 -18.17
C PHE A 240 -8.89 31.35 -18.50
N GLY A 241 -9.72 32.26 -18.00
CA GLY A 241 -11.11 32.42 -18.43
C GLY A 241 -12.11 31.53 -17.70
N TYR A 242 -11.71 30.80 -16.66
CA TYR A 242 -12.63 30.05 -15.82
C TYR A 242 -13.33 30.97 -14.79
N ARG A 243 -14.31 31.73 -15.23
CA ARG A 243 -14.97 32.72 -14.39
C ARG A 243 -16.07 32.13 -13.52
N LYS A 244 -16.31 32.73 -12.35
CA LYS A 244 -17.43 32.34 -11.49
C LYS A 244 -18.73 32.83 -12.07
N GLY A 245 -19.72 31.97 -12.16
CA GLY A 245 -21.10 32.30 -12.48
C GLY A 245 -21.86 32.93 -11.30
N PRO A 246 -23.11 33.36 -11.52
CA PRO A 246 -23.98 33.90 -10.47
C PRO A 246 -24.23 32.90 -9.32
N ASP A 247 -24.13 31.60 -9.62
CA ASP A 247 -24.28 30.47 -8.70
C ASP A 247 -23.03 30.21 -7.84
N GLY A 248 -21.95 31.00 -8.06
CA GLY A 248 -20.67 30.84 -7.37
C GLY A 248 -19.76 29.74 -7.94
N TYR A 249 -20.26 28.92 -8.85
CA TYR A 249 -19.49 27.89 -9.53
C TYR A 249 -18.75 28.45 -10.74
N ARG A 250 -17.61 27.78 -11.07
CA ARG A 250 -16.85 28.22 -12.23
C ARG A 250 -17.39 27.64 -13.52
N ARG A 251 -17.23 28.43 -14.57
CA ARG A 251 -17.57 28.07 -15.95
C ARG A 251 -16.27 27.88 -16.75
N THR A 252 -16.38 27.15 -17.84
CA THR A 252 -15.27 27.00 -18.80
C THR A 252 -15.06 28.33 -19.57
N PRO A 253 -13.90 28.50 -20.24
CA PRO A 253 -13.64 29.71 -21.03
C PRO A 253 -14.66 30.00 -22.14
N ASP A 254 -15.38 28.99 -22.62
CA ASP A 254 -16.49 29.09 -23.58
C ASP A 254 -17.87 29.19 -22.90
N ASP A 255 -17.88 29.60 -21.63
CA ASP A 255 -19.06 29.91 -20.81
C ASP A 255 -20.01 28.73 -20.57
N LYS A 256 -19.51 27.50 -20.60
CA LYS A 256 -20.27 26.30 -20.19
C LYS A 256 -20.06 26.00 -18.72
N PRO A 257 -20.95 25.27 -18.05
CA PRO A 257 -20.71 24.75 -16.70
C PRO A 257 -19.42 23.93 -16.65
N LEU A 258 -18.54 24.22 -15.67
CA LEU A 258 -17.36 23.42 -15.43
C LEU A 258 -17.72 22.20 -14.62
N VAL A 259 -17.82 21.06 -15.27
CA VAL A 259 -18.12 19.76 -14.64
C VAL A 259 -16.89 18.86 -14.76
N VAL A 260 -16.35 18.44 -13.62
CA VAL A 260 -15.26 17.49 -13.54
C VAL A 260 -15.81 16.16 -13.00
N ARG A 261 -15.45 15.07 -13.65
CA ARG A 261 -15.81 13.72 -13.21
C ARG A 261 -14.62 13.10 -12.51
N GLU A 262 -14.84 12.58 -11.33
CA GLU A 262 -13.88 11.80 -10.59
C GLU A 262 -14.32 10.34 -10.61
N THR A 263 -13.33 9.46 -10.76
CA THR A 263 -13.53 8.02 -10.64
C THR A 263 -12.52 7.51 -9.61
N HIS A 264 -13.00 6.75 -8.65
CA HIS A 264 -12.16 6.11 -7.64
C HIS A 264 -12.52 4.63 -7.53
N THR A 265 -11.58 3.83 -7.10
CA THR A 265 -11.83 2.42 -6.76
C THR A 265 -12.58 2.37 -5.42
N VAL A 266 -13.59 1.54 -5.34
CA VAL A 266 -14.22 1.22 -4.06
C VAL A 266 -13.21 0.41 -3.25
N GLN A 267 -12.79 0.94 -2.10
CA GLN A 267 -11.91 0.20 -1.21
C GLN A 267 -12.67 -1.02 -0.67
N GLY A 268 -12.11 -2.22 -0.84
CA GLY A 268 -12.66 -3.45 -0.28
C GLY A 268 -12.86 -4.60 -1.26
N HIS A 269 -12.62 -4.41 -2.55
CA HIS A 269 -12.53 -5.56 -3.45
C HIS A 269 -11.07 -5.84 -3.79
N PRO A 270 -10.49 -6.98 -3.37
CA PRO A 270 -9.26 -7.45 -3.98
C PRO A 270 -9.52 -7.55 -5.48
N ILE A 271 -8.64 -6.95 -6.25
CA ILE A 271 -8.60 -7.19 -7.70
C ILE A 271 -8.39 -8.69 -7.87
N ALA A 272 -9.36 -9.36 -8.46
CA ALA A 272 -9.35 -10.80 -8.70
C ALA A 272 -8.25 -11.19 -9.69
#